data_cd6a98122f29da5c6112fde3c4d913b8
#
_entry.id   cd6a98122f29da5c6112fde3c4d913b8
#
_cell.length_a   1.000
_cell.length_b   1.000
_cell.length_c   1.000
_cell.angle_alpha   90.00
_cell.angle_beta   90.00
_cell.angle_gamma   90.00
#
_symmetry.space_group_name_H-M   'P 1'
#
loop_
_entity.id
_entity.type
_entity.pdbx_description
1 polymer ?
#
loop_
_entity_poly.entity_id
_entity_poly.type
_entity_poly.pdbx_seq_one_letter_code
_entity_poly.pdbx_strand_id
1 'polypeptide(L)'
;MQPIILLVDDNEEILEFLERMLRNKYTILKAEDGAEALKILEREAIQLVISDVMMPVMDGFELCKRIKSNFEFSHIPVILLTAKNSIQAKVEGLELGADAYIEKPFSKEYLQAQMASLLNNRNIIREYFANSPLIHIKSMAHSKADELFLESLHDTITKNIEDTDLDVEKLAEIMNMSRITLYRKIKAISVLTPIELINITRLKKAAELLAQGNHRIFEVSYMVGFSSQSNFARNFQKHFNITPTEYMHSKQLEKEKK
;
A
#
# COMPACT_ATOMS: atom_id res chain seq x y z
N MET A 1 -3.98 17.10 -5.64
CA MET A 1 -4.30 17.29 -4.21
C MET A 1 -3.00 17.31 -3.43
N GLN A 2 -2.88 18.18 -2.45
CA GLN A 2 -1.72 18.17 -1.53
C GLN A 2 -1.86 16.96 -0.58
N PRO A 3 -0.73 16.29 -0.22
CA PRO A 3 -0.77 15.21 0.77
C PRO A 3 -1.25 15.73 2.14
N ILE A 4 -2.05 14.91 2.84
CA ILE A 4 -2.56 15.23 4.18
C ILE A 4 -1.62 14.62 5.22
N ILE A 5 -1.07 15.48 6.08
CA ILE A 5 -0.15 15.11 7.16
C ILE A 5 -0.86 15.32 8.50
N LEU A 6 -0.77 14.32 9.38
CA LEU A 6 -1.25 14.43 10.75
C LEU A 6 -0.08 14.76 11.67
N LEU A 7 -0.17 15.88 12.36
CA LEU A 7 0.76 16.29 13.42
C LEU A 7 0.16 15.93 14.77
N VAL A 8 0.95 15.31 15.64
CA VAL A 8 0.52 14.88 16.97
C VAL A 8 1.54 15.34 18.01
N ASP A 9 1.17 16.27 18.88
CA ASP A 9 2.01 16.81 19.94
C ASP A 9 1.08 17.45 20.99
N ASP A 10 1.33 17.28 22.27
CA ASP A 10 0.52 17.87 23.34
C ASP A 10 0.82 19.36 23.55
N ASN A 11 1.84 19.88 22.88
CA ASN A 11 2.20 21.29 22.90
C ASN A 11 1.67 22.01 21.66
N GLU A 12 0.65 22.86 21.84
CA GLU A 12 0.03 23.65 20.77
C GLU A 12 1.03 24.56 20.02
N GLU A 13 2.04 25.13 20.73
CA GLU A 13 3.05 25.97 20.08
C GLU A 13 3.90 25.17 19.09
N ILE A 14 4.20 23.90 19.39
CA ILE A 14 4.93 22.99 18.49
C ILE A 14 4.04 22.64 17.29
N LEU A 15 2.76 22.33 17.51
CA LEU A 15 1.81 22.07 16.43
C LEU A 15 1.69 23.25 15.47
N GLU A 16 1.57 24.48 15.98
CA GLU A 16 1.53 25.69 15.17
C GLU A 16 2.84 25.96 14.42
N PHE A 17 3.98 25.71 15.08
CA PHE A 17 5.29 25.86 14.44
C PHE A 17 5.45 24.88 13.27
N LEU A 18 5.13 23.60 13.47
CA LEU A 18 5.18 22.59 12.43
C LEU A 18 4.19 22.87 11.30
N GLU A 19 2.97 23.28 11.62
CA GLU A 19 1.97 23.68 10.62
C GLU A 19 2.48 24.82 9.75
N ARG A 20 2.97 25.92 10.34
CA ARG A 20 3.56 27.06 9.60
C ARG A 20 4.71 26.63 8.70
N MET A 21 5.50 25.67 9.14
CA MET A 21 6.63 25.12 8.37
C MET A 21 6.18 24.32 7.14
N LEU A 22 5.05 23.59 7.23
CA LEU A 22 4.65 22.55 6.29
C LEU A 22 3.45 22.94 5.39
N ARG A 23 2.57 23.85 5.81
CA ARG A 23 1.30 24.20 5.13
C ARG A 23 1.41 24.64 3.66
N ASN A 24 2.61 25.08 3.21
CA ASN A 24 2.80 25.50 1.82
C ASN A 24 2.81 24.31 0.84
N LYS A 25 3.11 23.09 1.33
CA LYS A 25 3.24 21.87 0.51
C LYS A 25 2.25 20.78 0.90
N TYR A 26 1.68 20.85 2.10
CA TYR A 26 0.86 19.80 2.69
C TYR A 26 -0.42 20.38 3.31
N THR A 27 -1.49 19.59 3.31
CA THR A 27 -2.67 19.85 4.16
C THR A 27 -2.38 19.29 5.54
N ILE A 28 -2.57 20.08 6.59
CA ILE A 28 -2.21 19.70 7.95
C ILE A 28 -3.46 19.47 8.78
N LEU A 29 -3.52 18.34 9.47
CA LEU A 29 -4.43 18.05 10.56
C LEU A 29 -3.62 17.92 11.85
N LYS A 30 -4.24 18.26 12.97
CA LYS A 30 -3.58 18.29 14.29
C LYS A 30 -4.33 17.40 15.28
N ALA A 31 -3.60 16.79 16.20
CA ALA A 31 -4.12 16.07 17.36
C ALA A 31 -3.22 16.37 18.57
N GLU A 32 -3.80 16.44 19.76
CA GLU A 32 -3.09 16.72 21.01
C GLU A 32 -2.56 15.46 21.69
N ASP A 33 -3.05 14.29 21.30
CA ASP A 33 -2.58 12.99 21.81
C ASP A 33 -2.79 11.86 20.80
N GLY A 34 -2.25 10.68 21.11
CA GLY A 34 -2.38 9.50 20.24
C GLY A 34 -3.81 8.97 20.12
N ALA A 35 -4.68 9.18 21.10
CA ALA A 35 -6.07 8.72 21.05
C ALA A 35 -6.92 9.58 20.12
N GLU A 36 -6.70 10.88 20.10
CA GLU A 36 -7.30 11.80 19.12
C GLU A 36 -6.78 11.51 17.72
N ALA A 37 -5.46 11.29 17.58
CA ALA A 37 -4.84 10.93 16.31
C ALA A 37 -5.48 9.69 15.67
N LEU A 38 -5.79 8.65 16.44
CA LEU A 38 -6.48 7.45 15.93
C LEU A 38 -7.88 7.76 15.40
N LYS A 39 -8.65 8.62 16.09
CA LYS A 39 -9.99 9.03 15.61
C LYS A 39 -9.92 9.79 14.28
N ILE A 40 -8.87 10.60 14.08
CA ILE A 40 -8.64 11.31 12.82
C ILE A 40 -8.28 10.32 11.71
N LEU A 41 -7.42 9.34 12.00
CA LEU A 41 -7.03 8.29 11.04
C LEU A 41 -8.22 7.46 10.53
N GLU A 42 -9.24 7.26 11.37
CA GLU A 42 -10.47 6.55 10.97
C GLU A 42 -11.31 7.33 9.94
N ARG A 43 -11.24 8.66 9.97
CA ARG A 43 -12.10 9.55 9.18
C ARG A 43 -11.41 10.12 7.96
N GLU A 44 -10.11 10.36 8.04
CA GLU A 44 -9.33 11.10 7.07
C GLU A 44 -8.29 10.23 6.37
N ALA A 45 -8.01 10.53 5.11
CA ALA A 45 -7.02 9.79 4.31
C ALA A 45 -5.61 10.35 4.53
N ILE A 46 -5.02 10.06 5.70
CA ILE A 46 -3.69 10.53 6.09
C ILE A 46 -2.60 9.82 5.26
N GLN A 47 -1.61 10.57 4.78
CA GLN A 47 -0.47 10.03 4.03
C GLN A 47 0.82 9.93 4.86
N LEU A 48 0.93 10.64 5.97
CA LEU A 48 2.08 10.57 6.88
C LEU A 48 1.67 11.11 8.26
N VAL A 49 2.16 10.49 9.32
CA VAL A 49 2.01 10.95 10.71
C VAL A 49 3.37 11.43 11.21
N ILE A 50 3.37 12.60 11.87
CA ILE A 50 4.51 13.11 12.63
C ILE A 50 4.03 13.25 14.07
N SER A 51 4.63 12.47 14.98
CA SER A 51 4.20 12.43 16.37
C SER A 51 5.35 12.74 17.31
N ASP A 52 5.09 13.55 18.34
CA ASP A 52 5.95 13.54 19.50
C ASP A 52 5.92 12.16 20.18
N VAL A 53 6.99 11.82 20.86
CA VAL A 53 7.08 10.57 21.65
C VAL A 53 6.39 10.74 23.01
N MET A 54 6.61 11.88 23.66
CA MET A 54 6.18 12.09 25.05
C MET A 54 4.89 12.90 25.12
N MET A 55 3.74 12.20 25.15
CA MET A 55 2.41 12.82 25.23
C MET A 55 1.57 12.14 26.31
N PRO A 56 0.60 12.87 26.91
CA PRO A 56 -0.36 12.28 27.84
C PRO A 56 -1.33 11.32 27.12
N VAL A 57 -2.09 10.54 27.89
CA VAL A 57 -3.13 9.62 27.45
C VAL A 57 -2.59 8.47 26.59
N MET A 58 -2.00 8.76 25.45
CA MET A 58 -1.34 7.79 24.56
C MET A 58 -0.10 8.44 23.96
N ASP A 59 1.06 7.88 24.29
CA ASP A 59 2.34 8.33 23.78
C ASP A 59 2.59 7.96 22.31
N GLY A 60 3.64 8.53 21.72
CA GLY A 60 3.95 8.32 20.30
C GLY A 60 4.39 6.89 19.97
N PHE A 61 4.96 6.16 20.93
CA PHE A 61 5.32 4.75 20.73
C PHE A 61 4.09 3.85 20.65
N GLU A 62 3.15 4.02 21.57
CA GLU A 62 1.90 3.27 21.56
C GLU A 62 1.06 3.64 20.32
N LEU A 63 1.01 4.93 19.95
CA LEU A 63 0.37 5.37 18.70
C LEU A 63 1.00 4.69 17.49
N CYS A 64 2.33 4.71 17.37
CA CYS A 64 3.06 4.06 16.27
C CYS A 64 2.74 2.56 16.21
N LYS A 65 2.82 1.85 17.35
CA LYS A 65 2.49 0.44 17.47
C LYS A 65 1.06 0.17 16.98
N ARG A 66 0.07 0.96 17.41
CA ARG A 66 -1.32 0.81 16.99
C ARG A 66 -1.50 1.05 15.50
N ILE A 67 -0.86 2.10 14.93
CA ILE A 67 -0.89 2.35 13.49
C ILE A 67 -0.30 1.15 12.74
N LYS A 68 0.89 0.68 13.14
CA LYS A 68 1.63 -0.37 12.42
C LYS A 68 1.02 -1.77 12.56
N SER A 69 0.32 -2.04 13.65
CA SER A 69 -0.42 -3.29 13.86
C SER A 69 -1.84 -3.26 13.28
N ASN A 70 -2.39 -2.08 13.01
CA ASN A 70 -3.74 -1.96 12.46
C ASN A 70 -3.75 -2.22 10.96
N PHE A 71 -4.64 -3.12 10.53
CA PHE A 71 -4.78 -3.52 9.14
C PHE A 71 -5.10 -2.36 8.18
N GLU A 72 -5.83 -1.33 8.65
CA GLU A 72 -6.23 -0.19 7.83
C GLU A 72 -5.12 0.86 7.70
N PHE A 73 -4.29 1.05 8.73
CA PHE A 73 -3.35 2.17 8.84
C PHE A 73 -1.88 1.79 8.70
N SER A 74 -1.55 0.49 8.75
CA SER A 74 -0.15 -0.01 8.75
C SER A 74 0.72 0.53 7.61
N HIS A 75 0.09 0.89 6.48
CA HIS A 75 0.76 1.48 5.33
C HIS A 75 1.17 2.95 5.56
N ILE A 76 0.65 3.66 6.58
CA ILE A 76 0.95 5.07 6.80
C ILE A 76 2.34 5.22 7.43
N PRO A 77 3.26 6.03 6.85
CA PRO A 77 4.55 6.31 7.46
C PRO A 77 4.38 7.10 8.75
N VAL A 78 5.18 6.74 9.75
CA VAL A 78 5.24 7.41 11.04
C VAL A 78 6.64 7.94 11.29
N ILE A 79 6.76 9.26 11.50
CA ILE A 79 7.97 9.93 11.98
C ILE A 79 7.77 10.22 13.46
N LEU A 80 8.66 9.74 14.31
CA LEU A 80 8.67 10.06 15.73
C LEU A 80 9.65 11.20 16.00
N LEU A 81 9.16 12.27 16.64
CA LEU A 81 9.95 13.39 17.14
C LEU A 81 10.26 13.18 18.62
N THR A 82 11.47 13.42 19.05
CA THR A 82 11.84 13.16 20.45
C THR A 82 12.93 14.09 20.98
N ALA A 83 12.82 14.44 22.25
CA ALA A 83 13.90 15.08 23.02
C ALA A 83 14.86 14.05 23.64
N LYS A 84 14.60 12.74 23.51
CA LYS A 84 15.28 11.68 24.25
C LYS A 84 16.44 11.10 23.44
N ASN A 85 17.68 11.40 23.87
CA ASN A 85 18.94 11.00 23.21
C ASN A 85 19.40 9.57 23.53
N SER A 86 18.54 8.65 23.97
CA SER A 86 19.00 7.29 24.23
C SER A 86 18.94 6.43 22.97
N ILE A 87 20.03 5.72 22.69
CA ILE A 87 20.08 4.70 21.62
C ILE A 87 18.93 3.69 21.82
N GLN A 88 18.61 3.36 23.06
CA GLN A 88 17.51 2.46 23.41
C GLN A 88 16.15 2.94 22.91
N ALA A 89 15.83 4.23 23.10
CA ALA A 89 14.56 4.79 22.59
C ALA A 89 14.50 4.81 21.04
N LYS A 90 15.65 5.01 20.38
CA LYS A 90 15.72 4.91 18.90
C LYS A 90 15.50 3.47 18.42
N VAL A 91 16.11 2.49 19.10
CA VAL A 91 15.93 1.06 18.79
C VAL A 91 14.49 0.66 19.03
N GLU A 92 13.90 1.02 20.18
CA GLU A 92 12.50 0.75 20.49
C GLU A 92 11.54 1.31 19.45
N GLY A 93 11.72 2.59 19.04
CA GLY A 93 10.88 3.20 17.99
C GLY A 93 10.97 2.49 16.64
N LEU A 94 12.16 2.03 16.26
CA LEU A 94 12.36 1.27 15.03
C LEU A 94 11.78 -0.15 15.12
N GLU A 95 11.92 -0.83 16.28
CA GLU A 95 11.31 -2.14 16.51
C GLU A 95 9.78 -2.09 16.49
N LEU A 96 9.18 -0.98 16.91
CA LEU A 96 7.74 -0.71 16.82
C LEU A 96 7.28 -0.38 15.40
N GLY A 97 8.22 -0.25 14.45
CA GLY A 97 7.96 -0.04 13.02
C GLY A 97 7.87 1.42 12.60
N ALA A 98 8.38 2.38 13.38
CA ALA A 98 8.51 3.76 12.94
C ALA A 98 9.40 3.85 11.70
N ASP A 99 8.97 4.62 10.70
CA ASP A 99 9.72 4.79 9.43
C ASP A 99 10.87 5.78 9.55
N ALA A 100 10.81 6.70 10.52
CA ALA A 100 11.90 7.59 10.89
C ALA A 100 11.79 8.03 12.36
N TYR A 101 12.96 8.34 12.92
CA TYR A 101 13.12 8.86 14.27
C TYR A 101 13.97 10.12 14.22
N ILE A 102 13.41 11.26 14.62
CA ILE A 102 14.05 12.56 14.50
C ILE A 102 14.19 13.21 15.87
N GLU A 103 15.40 13.58 16.21
CA GLU A 103 15.78 14.20 17.47
C GLU A 103 15.52 15.70 17.46
N LYS A 104 14.89 16.22 18.50
CA LYS A 104 14.70 17.66 18.74
C LYS A 104 15.97 18.22 19.41
N PRO A 105 16.55 19.38 18.96
CA PRO A 105 16.08 20.23 17.89
C PRO A 105 16.50 19.73 16.50
N PHE A 106 15.64 19.89 15.51
CA PHE A 106 15.89 19.53 14.10
C PHE A 106 15.74 20.74 13.17
N SER A 107 16.39 20.67 12.00
CA SER A 107 16.19 21.70 10.97
C SER A 107 14.95 21.41 10.12
N LYS A 108 14.35 22.48 9.59
CA LYS A 108 13.22 22.38 8.65
C LYS A 108 13.56 21.52 7.44
N GLU A 109 14.74 21.72 6.89
CA GLU A 109 15.23 21.06 5.69
C GLU A 109 15.36 19.55 5.94
N TYR A 110 15.85 19.15 7.12
CA TYR A 110 15.98 17.74 7.49
C TYR A 110 14.64 17.05 7.61
N LEU A 111 13.68 17.65 8.35
CA LEU A 111 12.32 17.10 8.47
C LEU A 111 11.65 16.99 7.09
N GLN A 112 11.71 18.05 6.27
CA GLN A 112 11.11 18.02 4.94
C GLN A 112 11.78 16.99 4.01
N ALA A 113 13.08 16.78 4.10
CA ALA A 113 13.79 15.77 3.32
C ALA A 113 13.35 14.34 3.72
N GLN A 114 13.21 14.05 5.02
CA GLN A 114 12.71 12.77 5.52
C GLN A 114 11.28 12.52 5.06
N MET A 115 10.38 13.49 5.21
CA MET A 115 9.00 13.40 4.73
C MET A 115 8.95 13.12 3.23
N ALA A 116 9.70 13.89 2.42
CA ALA A 116 9.73 13.73 0.97
C ALA A 116 10.26 12.34 0.57
N SER A 117 11.31 11.84 1.24
CA SER A 117 11.86 10.50 1.01
C SER A 117 10.83 9.42 1.28
N LEU A 118 10.14 9.47 2.43
CA LEU A 118 9.12 8.48 2.79
C LEU A 118 7.93 8.48 1.84
N LEU A 119 7.42 9.67 1.48
CA LEU A 119 6.30 9.81 0.54
C LEU A 119 6.69 9.37 -0.88
N ASN A 120 7.91 9.69 -1.34
CA ASN A 120 8.37 9.38 -2.68
C ASN A 120 8.72 7.89 -2.86
N ASN A 121 9.40 7.28 -1.90
CA ASN A 121 9.75 5.84 -1.95
C ASN A 121 8.50 4.97 -2.12
N ARG A 122 7.39 5.33 -1.48
CA ARG A 122 6.12 4.63 -1.63
C ARG A 122 5.54 4.76 -3.04
N ASN A 123 5.64 5.94 -3.64
CA ASN A 123 5.17 6.16 -5.02
C ASN A 123 6.00 5.34 -6.02
N ILE A 124 7.33 5.29 -5.86
CA ILE A 124 8.21 4.48 -6.71
C ILE A 124 7.84 2.99 -6.66
N ILE A 125 7.63 2.43 -5.47
CA ILE A 125 7.24 1.02 -5.32
C ILE A 125 5.88 0.74 -5.97
N ARG A 126 4.91 1.65 -5.80
CA ARG A 126 3.59 1.55 -6.41
C ARG A 126 3.66 1.55 -7.94
N GLU A 127 4.40 2.51 -8.51
CA GLU A 127 4.58 2.64 -9.97
C GLU A 127 5.32 1.42 -10.54
N TYR A 128 6.34 0.93 -9.84
CA TYR A 128 7.10 -0.24 -10.24
C TYR A 128 6.21 -1.49 -10.31
N PHE A 129 5.35 -1.71 -9.32
CA PHE A 129 4.41 -2.83 -9.35
C PHE A 129 3.38 -2.68 -10.47
N ALA A 130 2.83 -1.48 -10.67
CA ALA A 130 1.82 -1.24 -11.71
C ALA A 130 2.36 -1.50 -13.13
N ASN A 131 3.65 -1.21 -13.34
CA ASN A 131 4.31 -1.33 -14.65
C ASN A 131 5.06 -2.65 -14.86
N SER A 132 5.13 -3.53 -13.84
CA SER A 132 5.93 -4.77 -13.90
C SER A 132 5.02 -6.01 -13.92
N PRO A 133 4.86 -6.65 -15.10
CA PRO A 133 3.85 -7.69 -15.31
C PRO A 133 3.97 -8.93 -14.42
N LEU A 134 5.17 -9.26 -13.94
CA LEU A 134 5.43 -10.53 -13.23
C LEU A 134 5.80 -10.36 -11.75
N ILE A 135 5.83 -9.14 -11.22
CA ILE A 135 6.19 -8.92 -9.83
C ILE A 135 5.08 -9.37 -8.89
N HIS A 136 5.48 -10.04 -7.80
CA HIS A 136 4.54 -10.53 -6.80
C HIS A 136 3.95 -9.37 -5.99
N ILE A 137 2.63 -9.46 -5.67
CA ILE A 137 1.88 -8.40 -4.95
C ILE A 137 2.53 -8.05 -3.58
N LYS A 138 3.17 -9.01 -2.91
CA LYS A 138 3.87 -8.79 -1.62
C LYS A 138 5.00 -7.75 -1.70
N SER A 139 5.56 -7.49 -2.88
CA SER A 139 6.62 -6.47 -3.04
C SER A 139 6.16 -5.04 -2.75
N MET A 140 4.85 -4.82 -2.63
CA MET A 140 4.26 -3.53 -2.25
C MET A 140 4.15 -3.32 -0.73
N ALA A 141 4.40 -4.35 0.08
CA ALA A 141 4.25 -4.26 1.53
C ALA A 141 5.27 -3.30 2.15
N HIS A 142 4.81 -2.44 3.04
CA HIS A 142 5.63 -1.53 3.83
C HIS A 142 5.73 -1.92 5.30
N SER A 143 4.86 -2.83 5.73
CA SER A 143 4.82 -3.38 7.08
C SER A 143 4.45 -4.86 7.05
N LYS A 144 4.66 -5.56 8.17
CA LYS A 144 4.23 -6.96 8.29
C LYS A 144 2.71 -7.12 8.14
N ALA A 145 1.94 -6.15 8.63
CA ALA A 145 0.49 -6.13 8.47
C ALA A 145 0.07 -5.93 6.99
N ASP A 146 0.81 -5.10 6.24
CA ASP A 146 0.58 -4.95 4.79
C ASP A 146 0.92 -6.24 4.03
N GLU A 147 2.01 -6.94 4.42
CA GLU A 147 2.38 -8.22 3.81
C GLU A 147 1.27 -9.26 3.99
N LEU A 148 0.77 -9.43 5.22
CA LEU A 148 -0.34 -10.34 5.53
C LEU A 148 -1.63 -9.97 4.80
N PHE A 149 -1.93 -8.67 4.70
CA PHE A 149 -3.08 -8.20 3.93
C PHE A 149 -2.96 -8.56 2.45
N LEU A 150 -1.83 -8.25 1.83
CA LEU A 150 -1.60 -8.52 0.41
C LEU A 150 -1.57 -10.02 0.10
N GLU A 151 -1.07 -10.82 1.04
CA GLU A 151 -1.11 -12.28 0.94
C GLU A 151 -2.55 -12.80 0.99
N SER A 152 -3.32 -12.39 2.00
CA SER A 152 -4.74 -12.74 2.12
C SER A 152 -5.56 -12.29 0.91
N LEU A 153 -5.29 -11.08 0.41
CA LEU A 153 -5.95 -10.53 -0.78
C LEU A 153 -5.63 -11.35 -2.04
N HIS A 154 -4.35 -11.68 -2.25
CA HIS A 154 -3.90 -12.50 -3.36
C HIS A 154 -4.51 -13.91 -3.32
N ASP A 155 -4.49 -14.54 -2.16
CA ASP A 155 -5.06 -15.87 -1.96
C ASP A 155 -6.57 -15.88 -2.20
N THR A 156 -7.27 -14.84 -1.72
CA THR A 156 -8.71 -14.71 -1.93
C THR A 156 -9.04 -14.57 -3.41
N ILE A 157 -8.33 -13.72 -4.16
CA ILE A 157 -8.53 -13.57 -5.59
C ILE A 157 -8.18 -14.87 -6.32
N THR A 158 -7.08 -15.53 -5.95
CA THR A 158 -6.63 -16.76 -6.60
C THR A 158 -7.59 -17.92 -6.38
N LYS A 159 -8.14 -18.08 -5.17
CA LYS A 159 -9.15 -19.11 -4.85
C LYS A 159 -10.45 -18.92 -5.60
N ASN A 160 -10.79 -17.69 -5.95
CA ASN A 160 -12.02 -17.34 -6.66
C ASN A 160 -11.73 -16.89 -8.11
N ILE A 161 -10.61 -17.29 -8.70
CA ILE A 161 -10.12 -16.72 -9.96
C ILE A 161 -11.03 -17.01 -11.14
N GLU A 162 -11.67 -18.18 -11.16
CA GLU A 162 -12.57 -18.64 -12.21
C GLU A 162 -13.97 -17.99 -12.14
N ASP A 163 -14.31 -17.40 -10.99
CA ASP A 163 -15.60 -16.77 -10.77
C ASP A 163 -15.69 -15.44 -11.57
N THR A 164 -16.47 -15.45 -12.63
CA THR A 164 -16.71 -14.28 -13.50
C THR A 164 -17.38 -13.12 -12.77
N ASP A 165 -18.08 -13.40 -11.66
CA ASP A 165 -18.84 -12.44 -10.87
C ASP A 165 -18.02 -11.90 -9.68
N LEU A 166 -16.74 -12.28 -9.58
CA LEU A 166 -15.86 -11.72 -8.56
C LEU A 166 -15.63 -10.25 -8.85
N ASP A 167 -16.30 -9.41 -8.10
CA ASP A 167 -16.19 -7.96 -8.09
C ASP A 167 -15.63 -7.41 -6.77
N VAL A 168 -15.68 -6.09 -6.61
CA VAL A 168 -15.15 -5.41 -5.41
C VAL A 168 -16.01 -5.66 -4.18
N GLU A 169 -17.32 -5.74 -4.34
CA GLU A 169 -18.29 -6.04 -3.29
C GLU A 169 -18.05 -7.43 -2.71
N LYS A 170 -18.02 -8.41 -3.58
CA LYS A 170 -17.80 -9.82 -3.21
C LYS A 170 -16.42 -10.06 -2.60
N LEU A 171 -15.38 -9.40 -3.15
CA LEU A 171 -14.03 -9.46 -2.59
C LEU A 171 -13.99 -8.86 -1.18
N ALA A 172 -14.64 -7.72 -0.95
CA ALA A 172 -14.73 -7.09 0.36
C ALA A 172 -15.47 -7.96 1.38
N GLU A 173 -16.59 -8.56 0.97
CA GLU A 173 -17.37 -9.49 1.80
C GLU A 173 -16.54 -10.70 2.24
N ILE A 174 -15.84 -11.37 1.30
CA ILE A 174 -14.99 -12.54 1.61
C ILE A 174 -13.84 -12.14 2.57
N MET A 175 -13.31 -10.94 2.44
CA MET A 175 -12.24 -10.42 3.30
C MET A 175 -12.77 -9.83 4.63
N ASN A 176 -14.07 -9.89 4.91
CA ASN A 176 -14.72 -9.29 6.08
C ASN A 176 -14.42 -7.80 6.25
N MET A 177 -14.40 -7.06 5.14
CA MET A 177 -14.13 -5.62 5.10
C MET A 177 -15.28 -4.87 4.46
N SER A 178 -15.45 -3.58 4.79
CA SER A 178 -16.34 -2.73 3.98
C SER A 178 -15.68 -2.47 2.61
N ARG A 179 -16.50 -2.29 1.56
CA ARG A 179 -16.02 -1.89 0.23
C ARG A 179 -15.13 -0.63 0.29
N ILE A 180 -15.51 0.34 1.12
CA ILE A 180 -14.79 1.60 1.29
C ILE A 180 -13.41 1.36 1.91
N THR A 181 -13.33 0.54 2.96
CA THR A 181 -12.10 0.16 3.63
C THR A 181 -11.15 -0.58 2.68
N LEU A 182 -11.67 -1.59 1.96
CA LEU A 182 -10.89 -2.34 0.97
C LEU A 182 -10.33 -1.42 -0.13
N TYR A 183 -11.19 -0.54 -0.68
CA TYR A 183 -10.78 0.40 -1.72
C TYR A 183 -9.69 1.36 -1.22
N ARG A 184 -9.88 1.96 -0.03
CA ARG A 184 -8.94 2.88 0.59
C ARG A 184 -7.59 2.20 0.87
N LYS A 185 -7.60 0.99 1.43
CA LYS A 185 -6.40 0.21 1.75
C LYS A 185 -5.62 -0.15 0.47
N ILE A 186 -6.27 -0.69 -0.55
CA ILE A 186 -5.60 -1.04 -1.82
C ILE A 186 -5.03 0.21 -2.49
N LYS A 187 -5.79 1.32 -2.57
CA LYS A 187 -5.30 2.58 -3.14
C LYS A 187 -4.14 3.17 -2.35
N ALA A 188 -4.10 2.97 -1.06
CA ALA A 188 -3.03 3.47 -0.21
C ALA A 188 -1.73 2.68 -0.36
N ILE A 189 -1.80 1.36 -0.58
CA ILE A 189 -0.63 0.49 -0.78
C ILE A 189 -0.20 0.50 -2.26
N SER A 190 -1.15 0.63 -3.21
CA SER A 190 -0.90 0.61 -4.65
C SER A 190 -1.59 1.79 -5.36
N VAL A 191 -1.20 2.09 -6.60
CA VAL A 191 -1.94 3.06 -7.44
C VAL A 191 -3.19 2.42 -8.08
N LEU A 192 -3.36 1.10 -7.92
CA LEU A 192 -4.42 0.32 -8.55
C LEU A 192 -5.75 0.44 -7.78
N THR A 193 -6.83 0.26 -8.49
CA THR A 193 -8.14 -0.02 -7.90
C THR A 193 -8.27 -1.51 -7.59
N PRO A 194 -9.19 -1.92 -6.69
CA PRO A 194 -9.45 -3.33 -6.44
C PRO A 194 -9.77 -4.14 -7.70
N ILE A 195 -10.57 -3.59 -8.62
CA ILE A 195 -10.91 -4.27 -9.87
C ILE A 195 -9.70 -4.42 -10.82
N GLU A 196 -8.81 -3.42 -10.87
CA GLU A 196 -7.57 -3.53 -11.62
C GLU A 196 -6.67 -4.61 -11.03
N LEU A 197 -6.63 -4.74 -9.70
CA LEU A 197 -5.84 -5.76 -9.02
C LEU A 197 -6.38 -7.17 -9.29
N ILE A 198 -7.72 -7.37 -9.26
CA ILE A 198 -8.36 -8.63 -9.66
C ILE A 198 -7.93 -8.97 -11.09
N ASN A 199 -8.08 -8.03 -12.02
CA ASN A 199 -7.74 -8.24 -13.42
C ASN A 199 -6.24 -8.55 -13.65
N ILE A 200 -5.33 -7.85 -12.97
CA ILE A 200 -3.89 -8.12 -13.06
C ILE A 200 -3.57 -9.52 -12.52
N THR A 201 -4.17 -9.94 -11.41
CA THR A 201 -3.96 -11.28 -10.85
C THR A 201 -4.45 -12.36 -11.82
N ARG A 202 -5.63 -12.17 -12.45
CA ARG A 202 -6.15 -13.04 -13.50
C ARG A 202 -5.22 -13.13 -14.71
N LEU A 203 -4.71 -11.99 -15.19
CA LEU A 203 -3.79 -11.93 -16.33
C LEU A 203 -2.44 -12.58 -16.05
N LYS A 204 -1.90 -12.42 -14.84
CA LYS A 204 -0.67 -13.12 -14.41
C LYS A 204 -0.87 -14.64 -14.41
N LYS A 205 -1.99 -15.11 -13.86
CA LYS A 205 -2.34 -16.53 -13.90
C LYS A 205 -2.53 -17.05 -15.31
N ALA A 206 -3.16 -16.27 -16.17
CA ALA A 206 -3.28 -16.60 -17.59
C ALA A 206 -1.91 -16.74 -18.27
N ALA A 207 -0.97 -15.83 -17.99
CA ALA A 207 0.38 -15.90 -18.53
C ALA A 207 1.11 -17.19 -18.12
N GLU A 208 0.95 -17.63 -16.87
CA GLU A 208 1.47 -18.92 -16.39
C GLU A 208 0.89 -20.11 -17.18
N LEU A 209 -0.44 -20.15 -17.36
CA LEU A 209 -1.14 -21.22 -18.11
C LEU A 209 -0.74 -21.24 -19.58
N LEU A 210 -0.67 -20.05 -20.22
CA LEU A 210 -0.23 -19.92 -21.61
C LEU A 210 1.23 -20.37 -21.80
N ALA A 211 2.11 -20.06 -20.84
CA ALA A 211 3.51 -20.49 -20.86
C ALA A 211 3.67 -22.01 -20.72
N GLN A 212 2.73 -22.72 -20.10
CA GLN A 212 2.72 -24.18 -20.04
C GLN A 212 2.41 -24.80 -21.41
N GLY A 213 1.56 -24.15 -22.22
CA GLY A 213 1.22 -24.59 -23.58
C GLY A 213 0.17 -25.69 -23.64
N ASN A 214 -0.47 -26.05 -22.51
CA ASN A 214 -1.40 -27.19 -22.40
C ASN A 214 -2.86 -26.84 -22.71
N HIS A 215 -3.17 -25.55 -22.84
CA HIS A 215 -4.53 -25.04 -22.99
C HIS A 215 -4.66 -24.10 -24.18
N ARG A 216 -5.84 -24.10 -24.81
CA ARG A 216 -6.17 -23.10 -25.84
C ARG A 216 -6.46 -21.73 -25.20
N ILE A 217 -6.23 -20.66 -25.94
CA ILE A 217 -6.41 -19.29 -25.45
C ILE A 217 -7.81 -19.04 -24.89
N PHE A 218 -8.85 -19.58 -25.54
CA PHE A 218 -10.22 -19.42 -25.08
C PHE A 218 -10.46 -20.16 -23.74
N GLU A 219 -9.88 -21.36 -23.57
CA GLU A 219 -9.97 -22.13 -22.32
C GLU A 219 -9.31 -21.35 -21.17
N VAL A 220 -8.09 -20.83 -21.42
CA VAL A 220 -7.38 -20.01 -20.44
C VAL A 220 -8.22 -18.78 -20.04
N SER A 221 -8.88 -18.12 -20.99
CA SER A 221 -9.70 -16.94 -20.67
C SER A 221 -10.82 -17.25 -19.67
N TYR A 222 -11.50 -18.38 -19.80
CA TYR A 222 -12.54 -18.82 -18.87
C TYR A 222 -11.95 -19.31 -17.52
N MET A 223 -10.86 -20.09 -17.57
CA MET A 223 -10.17 -20.58 -16.35
C MET A 223 -9.71 -19.47 -15.44
N VAL A 224 -9.47 -18.27 -15.97
CA VAL A 224 -9.08 -17.09 -15.17
C VAL A 224 -10.21 -16.08 -14.99
N GLY A 225 -11.47 -16.48 -15.21
CA GLY A 225 -12.65 -15.71 -14.86
C GLY A 225 -13.00 -14.55 -15.79
N PHE A 226 -12.57 -14.58 -17.07
CA PHE A 226 -13.07 -13.63 -18.06
C PHE A 226 -14.30 -14.21 -18.75
N SER A 227 -15.41 -13.47 -18.76
CA SER A 227 -16.67 -13.83 -19.45
C SER A 227 -16.58 -13.73 -20.98
N SER A 228 -15.52 -13.10 -21.53
CA SER A 228 -15.33 -12.87 -22.95
C SER A 228 -13.87 -12.97 -23.36
N GLN A 229 -13.56 -13.82 -24.34
CA GLN A 229 -12.23 -13.93 -24.93
C GLN A 229 -11.71 -12.61 -25.50
N SER A 230 -12.59 -11.80 -26.11
CA SER A 230 -12.20 -10.49 -26.67
C SER A 230 -11.78 -9.52 -25.58
N ASN A 231 -12.50 -9.52 -24.44
CA ASN A 231 -12.14 -8.70 -23.28
C ASN A 231 -10.83 -9.17 -22.66
N PHE A 232 -10.65 -10.49 -22.51
CA PHE A 232 -9.40 -11.10 -22.08
C PHE A 232 -8.22 -10.65 -22.95
N ALA A 233 -8.31 -10.86 -24.27
CA ALA A 233 -7.22 -10.54 -25.21
C ALA A 233 -6.81 -9.06 -25.16
N ARG A 234 -7.80 -8.14 -25.09
CA ARG A 234 -7.55 -6.70 -24.98
C ARG A 234 -6.82 -6.35 -23.66
N ASN A 235 -7.28 -6.89 -22.53
CA ASN A 235 -6.65 -6.64 -21.22
C ASN A 235 -5.25 -7.26 -21.15
N PHE A 236 -5.06 -8.46 -21.72
CA PHE A 236 -3.77 -9.13 -21.78
C PHE A 236 -2.77 -8.31 -22.60
N GLN A 237 -3.15 -7.88 -23.81
CA GLN A 237 -2.30 -7.04 -24.66
C GLN A 237 -1.97 -5.69 -24.00
N LYS A 238 -2.96 -5.07 -23.35
CA LYS A 238 -2.72 -3.82 -22.60
C LYS A 238 -1.70 -4.00 -21.49
N HIS A 239 -1.70 -5.17 -20.79
CA HIS A 239 -0.84 -5.40 -19.64
C HIS A 239 0.56 -5.93 -20.02
N PHE A 240 0.64 -6.82 -21.01
CA PHE A 240 1.90 -7.45 -21.45
C PHE A 240 2.52 -6.83 -22.70
N ASN A 241 1.86 -5.87 -23.35
CA ASN A 241 2.23 -5.22 -24.61
C ASN A 241 2.31 -6.18 -25.83
N ILE A 242 1.88 -7.44 -25.67
CA ILE A 242 1.78 -8.45 -26.73
C ILE A 242 0.47 -9.23 -26.58
N THR A 243 -0.01 -9.82 -27.65
CA THR A 243 -1.23 -10.64 -27.63
C THR A 243 -1.01 -11.96 -26.89
N PRO A 244 -2.09 -12.61 -26.37
CA PRO A 244 -1.97 -13.96 -25.79
C PRO A 244 -1.34 -14.98 -26.73
N THR A 245 -1.60 -14.88 -28.04
CA THR A 245 -1.03 -15.76 -29.07
C THR A 245 0.47 -15.58 -29.21
N GLU A 246 0.92 -14.34 -29.35
CA GLU A 246 2.35 -14.00 -29.43
C GLU A 246 3.09 -14.41 -28.16
N TYR A 247 2.49 -14.19 -26.98
CA TYR A 247 3.06 -14.60 -25.70
C TYR A 247 3.26 -16.12 -25.63
N MET A 248 2.23 -16.89 -25.99
CA MET A 248 2.30 -18.35 -26.01
C MET A 248 3.40 -18.85 -26.95
N HIS A 249 3.48 -18.33 -28.17
CA HIS A 249 4.53 -18.68 -29.14
C HIS A 249 5.94 -18.36 -28.65
N SER A 250 6.12 -17.16 -28.05
CA SER A 250 7.43 -16.76 -27.51
C SER A 250 7.91 -17.73 -26.44
N LYS A 251 7.01 -18.20 -25.56
CA LYS A 251 7.33 -19.14 -24.50
C LYS A 251 7.61 -20.57 -24.99
N GLN A 252 6.97 -21.00 -26.07
CA GLN A 252 7.28 -22.28 -26.73
C GLN A 252 8.68 -22.27 -27.34
N LEU A 253 9.03 -21.21 -28.08
CA LEU A 253 10.37 -21.04 -28.65
C LEU A 253 11.50 -20.99 -27.60
N GLU A 254 11.21 -20.39 -26.43
CA GLU A 254 12.16 -20.39 -25.29
C GLU A 254 12.40 -21.80 -24.71
N LYS A 255 11.39 -22.68 -24.73
CA LYS A 255 11.50 -24.08 -24.26
C LYS A 255 12.26 -24.98 -25.23
N GLU A 256 12.12 -24.75 -26.53
CA GLU A 256 12.81 -25.54 -27.57
C GLU A 256 14.32 -25.23 -27.67
N LYS A 257 14.75 -24.11 -27.10
CA LYS A 257 16.17 -23.66 -27.07
C LYS A 257 16.92 -24.08 -25.82
N LYS A 258 16.27 -24.74 -24.87
CA LYS A 258 16.86 -25.29 -23.64
C LYS A 258 16.97 -26.80 -23.67
#